data_7d28165610d15f502c32b4ae923cbf9d
#
_entry.id   7d28165610d15f502c32b4ae923cbf9d
#
_cell.length_a   1.000
_cell.length_b   1.000
_cell.length_c   1.000
_cell.angle_alpha   90.00
_cell.angle_beta   90.00
_cell.angle_gamma   90.00
#
_symmetry.space_group_name_H-M   'P 1'
#
loop_
_entity.id
_entity.type
_entity.pdbx_description
1 polymer ?
#
loop_
_entity_poly.entity_id
_entity_poly.type
_entity_poly.pdbx_seq_one_letter_code
_entity_poly.pdbx_strand_id
1 'polypeptide(L)'
;MLSIHRAAAADAPSSLQVHFAAFREHTVGSRHLISTPYGRQPLLYADWTASGRLYEPIERKIQESFGPYVSNPHTDSNTTGLTMTLAYHEARSIIRHHVNAAPADALLFCGNGTTGAVNKLLRIMGLKLPEWLKQEYLCTPEDRPVIFVSHMEHHSNLLPWQESFGDVVTVPSGPGGEVDLQRLGELLQVYRNRRFKIGSFTACSNVTGIETPYHQLATLMHQYGGVCFVDFAASAPYQEINMHPAAPLEKLDAIFFSPHKFLGGPGTGGVLLFDTALSTSRLPDEPGGGTVVWVNRWGGRRYIDDVEVREDGGTPGFLQAIRTALCVKLKEQMNGTGQYMIIREQELCRRLLSGLEQIPGCSVLEGTHRKRHGIVSFTLKEIHYNLAVRLLNDRFGIQARGGCSCAGPYGHQLLGLNPAKSQAFIQAIHAGDQSLKPGWVRLSLHPIMTGREVEHMIFAVQSIVSNIAEWSQDYHYNAVTNSWIHTGERGATQEEIRELFVL
;
A
#
# COMPACT_ATOMS: atom_id res chain seq x y z
N MET A 1 -41.30 -12.62 2.98
CA MET A 1 -40.64 -13.78 3.61
C MET A 1 -40.40 -14.82 2.53
N LEU A 2 -39.27 -14.78 1.85
CA LEU A 2 -38.85 -15.83 0.92
C LEU A 2 -37.64 -16.51 1.56
N SER A 3 -37.83 -17.78 1.88
CA SER A 3 -36.87 -18.65 2.56
C SER A 3 -35.63 -18.83 1.70
N ILE A 4 -34.52 -18.24 2.12
CA ILE A 4 -33.17 -18.44 1.52
C ILE A 4 -32.54 -19.61 2.28
N HIS A 5 -32.88 -20.84 1.89
CA HIS A 5 -32.10 -22.03 2.22
C HIS A 5 -31.98 -22.93 1.01
N ARG A 6 -30.99 -22.64 0.17
CA ARG A 6 -30.25 -23.69 -0.53
C ARG A 6 -28.77 -23.52 -0.11
N ALA A 7 -28.44 -24.15 1.02
CA ALA A 7 -27.04 -24.37 1.39
C ALA A 7 -26.43 -25.29 0.32
N ALA A 8 -25.53 -24.72 -0.50
CA ALA A 8 -24.54 -25.54 -1.18
C ALA A 8 -23.81 -26.33 -0.09
N ALA A 9 -23.55 -27.61 -0.34
CA ALA A 9 -22.81 -28.47 0.58
C ALA A 9 -21.51 -27.75 0.96
N ALA A 10 -21.36 -27.41 2.25
CA ALA A 10 -20.18 -26.70 2.73
C ALA A 10 -19.00 -27.66 2.61
N ASP A 11 -18.09 -27.39 1.67
CA ASP A 11 -16.78 -28.03 1.66
C ASP A 11 -16.16 -27.91 3.04
N ALA A 12 -15.57 -28.98 3.55
CA ALA A 12 -14.85 -28.95 4.81
C ALA A 12 -13.78 -27.82 4.74
N PRO A 13 -13.62 -27.01 5.81
CA PRO A 13 -12.66 -25.92 5.79
C PRO A 13 -11.25 -26.47 5.51
N SER A 14 -10.50 -25.83 4.64
CA SER A 14 -9.10 -26.23 4.38
C SER A 14 -8.29 -26.15 5.68
N SER A 15 -7.23 -26.93 5.80
CA SER A 15 -6.34 -26.90 6.97
C SER A 15 -5.81 -25.50 7.26
N LEU A 16 -5.56 -24.70 6.21
CA LEU A 16 -5.14 -23.30 6.33
C LEU A 16 -6.27 -22.40 6.84
N GLN A 17 -7.52 -22.62 6.45
CA GLN A 17 -8.64 -21.85 7.02
C GLN A 17 -8.76 -22.09 8.52
N VAL A 18 -8.52 -23.29 9.00
CA VAL A 18 -8.47 -23.62 10.44
C VAL A 18 -7.30 -22.90 11.12
N HIS A 19 -6.11 -22.90 10.50
CA HIS A 19 -4.94 -22.17 11.00
C HIS A 19 -5.24 -20.67 11.19
N PHE A 20 -5.86 -20.03 10.20
CA PHE A 20 -6.16 -18.60 10.24
C PHE A 20 -7.38 -18.22 11.10
N ALA A 21 -8.16 -19.18 11.56
CA ALA A 21 -9.36 -18.92 12.36
C ALA A 21 -9.08 -18.17 13.68
N ALA A 22 -8.00 -18.53 14.38
CA ALA A 22 -7.59 -17.89 15.62
C ALA A 22 -7.22 -16.41 15.39
N PHE A 23 -6.50 -16.11 14.31
CA PHE A 23 -6.15 -14.72 13.95
C PHE A 23 -7.38 -13.90 13.56
N ARG A 24 -8.32 -14.52 12.84
CA ARG A 24 -9.59 -13.89 12.50
C ARG A 24 -10.40 -13.51 13.74
N GLU A 25 -10.48 -14.40 14.73
CA GLU A 25 -11.25 -14.18 15.96
C GLU A 25 -10.80 -12.93 16.72
N HIS A 26 -9.50 -12.65 16.75
CA HIS A 26 -8.91 -11.49 17.42
C HIS A 26 -8.82 -10.24 16.53
N THR A 27 -9.30 -10.31 15.29
CA THR A 27 -9.36 -9.12 14.42
C THR A 27 -10.53 -8.23 14.87
N VAL A 28 -10.21 -6.99 15.23
CA VAL A 28 -11.22 -6.02 15.70
C VAL A 28 -12.26 -5.76 14.60
N GLY A 29 -13.52 -5.94 14.94
CA GLY A 29 -14.65 -5.75 14.03
C GLY A 29 -14.99 -6.95 13.16
N SER A 30 -14.35 -8.12 13.34
CA SER A 30 -14.64 -9.34 12.57
C SER A 30 -16.08 -9.86 12.74
N ARG A 31 -16.76 -9.48 13.82
CA ARG A 31 -18.17 -9.84 14.13
C ARG A 31 -19.08 -8.60 14.18
N HIS A 32 -18.59 -7.44 13.70
CA HIS A 32 -19.36 -6.21 13.79
C HIS A 32 -20.52 -6.20 12.80
N LEU A 33 -21.64 -5.56 13.21
CA LEU A 33 -22.80 -5.33 12.36
C LEU A 33 -22.87 -3.83 12.03
N ILE A 34 -22.96 -3.50 10.75
CA ILE A 34 -23.18 -2.14 10.28
C ILE A 34 -24.67 -1.90 9.99
N SER A 35 -25.14 -0.71 10.27
CA SER A 35 -26.48 -0.27 9.88
C SER A 35 -26.47 0.23 8.44
N THR A 36 -27.42 -0.23 7.63
CA THR A 36 -27.58 0.17 6.24
C THR A 36 -29.04 0.49 5.97
N PRO A 37 -29.38 1.11 4.81
CA PRO A 37 -30.79 1.34 4.43
C PRO A 37 -31.64 0.06 4.39
N TYR A 38 -30.99 -1.10 4.21
CA TYR A 38 -31.67 -2.41 4.16
C TYR A 38 -31.59 -3.21 5.46
N GLY A 39 -31.25 -2.53 6.56
CA GLY A 39 -31.12 -3.15 7.88
C GLY A 39 -29.67 -3.41 8.28
N ARG A 40 -29.50 -4.21 9.35
CA ARG A 40 -28.15 -4.53 9.88
C ARG A 40 -27.50 -5.63 9.06
N GLN A 41 -26.28 -5.37 8.58
CA GLN A 41 -25.47 -6.30 7.79
C GLN A 41 -24.19 -6.68 8.55
N PRO A 42 -23.72 -7.95 8.48
CA PRO A 42 -22.38 -8.29 8.94
C PRO A 42 -21.31 -7.54 8.15
N LEU A 43 -20.36 -6.92 8.84
CA LEU A 43 -19.26 -6.23 8.21
C LEU A 43 -18.30 -7.24 7.58
N LEU A 44 -18.20 -7.26 6.25
CA LEU A 44 -17.21 -8.01 5.50
C LEU A 44 -16.17 -7.02 4.91
N TYR A 45 -14.96 -7.02 5.49
CA TYR A 45 -13.92 -6.10 5.06
C TYR A 45 -13.13 -6.69 3.88
N ALA A 46 -13.25 -6.06 2.71
CA ALA A 46 -12.63 -6.47 1.45
C ALA A 46 -11.76 -5.35 0.82
N ASP A 47 -11.23 -4.41 1.64
CA ASP A 47 -10.36 -3.31 1.21
C ASP A 47 -8.97 -3.36 1.89
N TRP A 48 -8.42 -4.57 2.08
CA TRP A 48 -7.16 -4.82 2.76
C TRP A 48 -5.95 -4.13 2.12
N THR A 49 -5.97 -3.92 0.81
CA THR A 49 -4.92 -3.18 0.09
C THR A 49 -4.86 -1.69 0.49
N ALA A 50 -5.95 -1.13 0.99
CA ALA A 50 -5.98 0.26 1.43
C ALA A 50 -5.51 0.43 2.87
N SER A 51 -5.95 -0.46 3.78
CA SER A 51 -5.55 -0.47 5.19
C SER A 51 -5.78 -1.84 5.79
N GLY A 52 -4.94 -2.23 6.75
CA GLY A 52 -5.20 -3.36 7.63
C GLY A 52 -6.34 -3.07 8.63
N ARG A 53 -6.57 -4.04 9.51
CA ARG A 53 -7.52 -3.93 10.64
C ARG A 53 -6.73 -3.94 11.94
N LEU A 54 -7.28 -3.39 13.01
CA LEU A 54 -6.71 -3.53 14.35
C LEU A 54 -6.76 -5.00 14.80
N TYR A 55 -5.81 -5.38 15.65
CA TYR A 55 -5.68 -6.73 16.18
C TYR A 55 -5.59 -6.67 17.71
N GLU A 56 -6.58 -7.23 18.40
CA GLU A 56 -6.76 -7.10 19.84
C GLU A 56 -5.50 -7.42 20.66
N PRO A 57 -4.75 -8.50 20.41
CA PRO A 57 -3.54 -8.79 21.18
C PRO A 57 -2.44 -7.74 21.05
N ILE A 58 -2.34 -7.06 19.89
CA ILE A 58 -1.39 -5.94 19.71
C ILE A 58 -1.83 -4.73 20.54
N GLU A 59 -3.13 -4.36 20.48
CA GLU A 59 -3.68 -3.25 21.25
C GLU A 59 -3.45 -3.46 22.75
N ARG A 60 -3.79 -4.66 23.25
CA ARG A 60 -3.58 -5.05 24.64
C ARG A 60 -2.10 -4.98 25.05
N LYS A 61 -1.19 -5.51 24.19
CA LYS A 61 0.25 -5.50 24.47
C LYS A 61 0.82 -4.09 24.52
N ILE A 62 0.38 -3.20 23.65
CA ILE A 62 0.78 -1.78 23.70
C ILE A 62 0.30 -1.14 25.00
N GLN A 63 -0.94 -1.35 25.39
CA GLN A 63 -1.54 -0.76 26.57
C GLN A 63 -0.92 -1.33 27.88
N GLU A 64 -0.84 -2.64 28.01
CA GLU A 64 -0.49 -3.31 29.28
C GLU A 64 1.01 -3.53 29.46
N SER A 65 1.76 -3.84 28.37
CA SER A 65 3.17 -4.19 28.49
C SER A 65 4.08 -2.97 28.27
N PHE A 66 3.80 -2.12 27.31
CA PHE A 66 4.58 -0.92 27.00
C PHE A 66 4.01 0.33 27.69
N GLY A 67 2.71 0.45 27.85
CA GLY A 67 2.01 1.60 28.40
C GLY A 67 2.59 2.13 29.72
N PRO A 68 2.87 1.27 30.73
CA PRO A 68 3.46 1.73 32.00
C PRO A 68 4.83 2.39 31.89
N TYR A 69 5.56 2.16 30.78
CA TYR A 69 6.92 2.67 30.56
C TYR A 69 6.98 3.80 29.54
N VAL A 70 5.84 4.24 28.99
CA VAL A 70 5.82 5.28 27.95
C VAL A 70 6.48 6.56 28.42
N SER A 71 7.60 6.90 27.78
CA SER A 71 8.35 8.14 27.98
C SER A 71 9.22 8.40 26.76
N ASN A 72 9.81 9.58 26.65
CA ASN A 72 10.71 9.90 25.55
C ASN A 72 11.93 8.95 25.54
N PRO A 73 12.24 8.25 24.43
CA PRO A 73 13.48 7.48 24.29
C PRO A 73 14.72 8.41 24.26
N HIS A 74 15.89 7.86 23.93
CA HIS A 74 17.19 8.53 23.90
C HIS A 74 17.71 8.95 25.29
N THR A 75 17.36 8.19 26.33
CA THR A 75 17.93 8.31 27.66
C THR A 75 18.07 6.96 28.31
N ASP A 76 19.15 6.77 29.04
CA ASP A 76 19.44 5.59 29.87
C ASP A 76 19.43 5.88 31.37
N SER A 77 19.15 7.15 31.75
CA SER A 77 19.26 7.66 33.11
C SER A 77 18.10 7.28 34.02
N ASN A 78 16.98 6.80 33.47
CA ASN A 78 15.81 6.39 34.25
C ASN A 78 15.13 5.17 33.60
N THR A 79 14.37 4.44 34.40
CA THR A 79 13.76 3.15 33.98
C THR A 79 12.85 3.28 32.79
N THR A 80 11.96 4.28 32.72
CA THR A 80 11.01 4.42 31.63
C THR A 80 11.71 4.80 30.34
N GLY A 81 12.63 5.78 30.37
CA GLY A 81 13.40 6.18 29.19
C GLY A 81 14.26 5.06 28.62
N LEU A 82 14.99 4.36 29.51
CA LEU A 82 15.80 3.19 29.11
C LEU A 82 14.93 2.11 28.47
N THR A 83 13.80 1.76 29.10
CA THR A 83 12.90 0.72 28.56
C THR A 83 12.38 1.12 27.16
N MET A 84 11.97 2.36 26.95
CA MET A 84 11.48 2.82 25.63
C MET A 84 12.61 2.92 24.60
N THR A 85 13.82 3.33 25.01
CA THR A 85 15.00 3.32 24.14
C THR A 85 15.31 1.89 23.65
N LEU A 86 15.37 0.94 24.57
CA LEU A 86 15.63 -0.48 24.23
C LEU A 86 14.50 -1.07 23.36
N ALA A 87 13.24 -0.78 23.68
CA ALA A 87 12.09 -1.22 22.89
C ALA A 87 12.09 -0.65 21.47
N TYR A 88 12.51 0.60 21.30
CA TYR A 88 12.65 1.23 19.99
C TYR A 88 13.77 0.59 19.16
N HIS A 89 14.92 0.33 19.78
CA HIS A 89 16.01 -0.38 19.11
C HIS A 89 15.65 -1.83 18.75
N GLU A 90 14.95 -2.55 19.63
CA GLU A 90 14.46 -3.90 19.35
C GLU A 90 13.46 -3.91 18.20
N ALA A 91 12.56 -2.92 18.15
CA ALA A 91 11.62 -2.78 17.03
C ALA A 91 12.35 -2.61 15.69
N ARG A 92 13.43 -1.80 15.65
CA ARG A 92 14.29 -1.66 14.46
C ARG A 92 14.96 -3.00 14.11
N SER A 93 15.50 -3.70 15.09
CA SER A 93 16.15 -5.01 14.90
C SER A 93 15.20 -6.03 14.29
N ILE A 94 13.98 -6.15 14.82
CA ILE A 94 12.94 -7.04 14.28
C ILE A 94 12.64 -6.73 12.82
N ILE A 95 12.48 -5.45 12.47
CA ILE A 95 12.14 -5.05 11.09
C ILE A 95 13.32 -5.32 10.15
N ARG A 96 14.56 -5.00 10.55
CA ARG A 96 15.78 -5.29 9.77
C ARG A 96 15.91 -6.77 9.46
N HIS A 97 15.73 -7.61 10.49
CA HIS A 97 15.80 -9.07 10.34
C HIS A 97 14.73 -9.57 9.37
N HIS A 98 13.51 -9.05 9.49
CA HIS A 98 12.37 -9.45 8.64
C HIS A 98 12.58 -9.22 7.16
N VAL A 99 13.35 -8.19 6.77
CA VAL A 99 13.62 -7.84 5.37
C VAL A 99 15.02 -8.24 4.90
N ASN A 100 15.77 -8.96 5.72
CA ASN A 100 17.17 -9.32 5.48
C ASN A 100 18.02 -8.10 5.14
N ALA A 101 17.95 -7.05 5.98
CA ALA A 101 18.74 -5.84 5.82
C ALA A 101 20.20 -6.07 6.23
N ALA A 102 21.13 -5.44 5.51
CA ALA A 102 22.57 -5.46 5.86
C ALA A 102 22.89 -4.39 6.93
N PRO A 103 24.05 -4.50 7.60
CA PRO A 103 24.50 -3.47 8.56
C PRO A 103 24.67 -2.07 7.94
N ALA A 104 24.91 -1.97 6.64
CA ALA A 104 25.03 -0.71 5.93
C ALA A 104 23.69 -0.05 5.57
N ASP A 105 22.57 -0.73 5.75
CA ASP A 105 21.26 -0.16 5.47
C ASP A 105 20.79 0.68 6.66
N ALA A 106 20.32 1.89 6.43
CA ALA A 106 19.61 2.71 7.40
C ALA A 106 18.11 2.40 7.39
N LEU A 107 17.49 2.32 8.57
CA LEU A 107 16.05 2.17 8.74
C LEU A 107 15.46 3.46 9.31
N LEU A 108 14.51 4.07 8.59
CA LEU A 108 13.81 5.27 9.03
C LEU A 108 12.30 5.06 9.08
N PHE A 109 11.67 5.65 10.09
CA PHE A 109 10.21 5.73 10.17
C PHE A 109 9.73 7.07 9.61
N CYS A 110 8.80 7.04 8.67
CA CYS A 110 8.30 8.20 7.94
C CYS A 110 6.79 8.37 8.17
N GLY A 111 6.31 9.61 8.37
CA GLY A 111 4.95 9.86 8.82
C GLY A 111 3.83 9.25 7.98
N ASN A 112 3.82 9.48 6.65
CA ASN A 112 2.68 9.19 5.77
C ASN A 112 2.87 7.93 4.91
N GLY A 113 3.17 6.78 5.53
CA GLY A 113 3.35 5.52 4.80
C GLY A 113 4.44 5.63 3.74
N THR A 114 4.32 4.86 2.66
CA THR A 114 5.27 4.87 1.53
C THR A 114 5.43 6.26 0.91
N THR A 115 4.39 7.07 0.85
CA THR A 115 4.51 8.45 0.34
C THR A 115 5.57 9.25 1.11
N GLY A 116 5.55 9.16 2.44
CA GLY A 116 6.56 9.79 3.29
C GLY A 116 7.95 9.21 3.06
N ALA A 117 8.05 7.89 2.93
CA ALA A 117 9.30 7.16 2.73
C ALA A 117 10.00 7.54 1.41
N VAL A 118 9.28 7.53 0.28
CA VAL A 118 9.82 7.92 -1.04
C VAL A 118 10.26 9.37 -1.04
N ASN A 119 9.44 10.28 -0.52
CA ASN A 119 9.80 11.71 -0.44
C ASN A 119 11.01 11.94 0.48
N LYS A 120 11.13 11.20 1.61
CA LYS A 120 12.29 11.27 2.51
C LYS A 120 13.57 10.84 1.77
N LEU A 121 13.54 9.67 1.11
CA LEU A 121 14.70 9.18 0.33
C LEU A 121 15.11 10.17 -0.77
N LEU A 122 14.13 10.69 -1.52
CA LEU A 122 14.38 11.66 -2.59
C LEU A 122 15.09 12.92 -2.07
N ARG A 123 14.74 13.43 -0.86
CA ARG A 123 15.40 14.57 -0.22
C ARG A 123 16.79 14.21 0.31
N ILE A 124 16.97 13.03 0.93
CA ILE A 124 18.28 12.51 1.39
C ILE A 124 19.26 12.39 0.22
N MET A 125 18.77 11.96 -0.94
CA MET A 125 19.57 11.88 -2.17
C MET A 125 19.83 13.25 -2.83
N GLY A 126 19.23 14.34 -2.33
CA GLY A 126 19.35 15.68 -2.89
C GLY A 126 18.65 15.86 -4.25
N LEU A 127 17.65 15.05 -4.56
CA LEU A 127 16.92 15.07 -5.84
C LEU A 127 15.73 16.02 -5.87
N LYS A 128 15.36 16.63 -4.74
CA LYS A 128 14.27 17.60 -4.63
C LYS A 128 14.81 19.01 -4.66
N LEU A 129 14.43 19.77 -5.69
CA LEU A 129 14.69 21.19 -5.79
C LEU A 129 13.39 21.99 -5.55
N PRO A 130 13.49 23.21 -4.98
CA PRO A 130 12.37 24.16 -5.01
C PRO A 130 11.93 24.42 -6.47
N GLU A 131 10.63 24.60 -6.68
CA GLU A 131 10.07 24.77 -8.02
C GLU A 131 10.73 25.91 -8.81
N TRP A 132 10.94 27.05 -8.16
CA TRP A 132 11.60 28.22 -8.76
C TRP A 132 13.05 27.92 -9.18
N LEU A 133 13.75 27.06 -8.45
CA LEU A 133 15.15 26.69 -8.76
C LEU A 133 15.24 25.65 -9.87
N LYS A 134 14.21 24.78 -10.02
CA LYS A 134 14.19 23.77 -11.09
C LYS A 134 14.34 24.39 -12.50
N GLN A 135 13.78 25.57 -12.72
CA GLN A 135 13.82 26.28 -14.02
C GLN A 135 15.19 26.90 -14.27
N GLU A 136 15.92 27.26 -13.22
CA GLU A 136 17.22 27.92 -13.28
C GLU A 136 18.39 26.93 -13.19
N TYR A 137 18.12 25.70 -12.72
CA TYR A 137 19.15 24.69 -12.48
C TYR A 137 19.65 24.11 -13.81
N LEU A 138 20.82 24.58 -14.23
CA LEU A 138 21.51 24.08 -15.42
C LEU A 138 22.38 22.88 -15.06
N CYS A 139 22.04 21.71 -15.57
CA CYS A 139 22.90 20.53 -15.54
C CYS A 139 22.99 19.93 -16.94
N THR A 140 24.11 19.25 -17.21
CA THR A 140 24.22 18.52 -18.47
C THR A 140 23.22 17.38 -18.53
N PRO A 141 22.82 16.93 -19.73
CA PRO A 141 21.97 15.74 -19.83
C PRO A 141 22.56 14.51 -19.12
N GLU A 142 23.88 14.35 -19.14
CA GLU A 142 24.59 13.25 -18.49
C GLU A 142 24.53 13.30 -16.97
N ASP A 143 24.51 14.50 -16.39
CA ASP A 143 24.46 14.71 -14.94
C ASP A 143 23.03 14.68 -14.39
N ARG A 144 22.01 14.83 -15.26
CA ARG A 144 20.61 14.73 -14.86
C ARG A 144 20.25 13.27 -14.59
N PRO A 145 19.73 12.92 -13.41
CA PRO A 145 19.29 11.57 -13.11
C PRO A 145 18.23 11.08 -14.10
N VAL A 146 18.25 9.79 -14.44
CA VAL A 146 17.13 9.11 -15.11
C VAL A 146 16.50 8.12 -14.15
N ILE A 147 15.18 8.19 -14.01
CA ILE A 147 14.39 7.36 -13.10
C ILE A 147 13.47 6.46 -13.93
N PHE A 148 13.71 5.16 -13.87
CA PHE A 148 12.85 4.16 -14.48
C PHE A 148 11.78 3.72 -13.49
N VAL A 149 10.51 3.81 -13.91
CA VAL A 149 9.36 3.37 -13.14
C VAL A 149 8.54 2.38 -13.97
N SER A 150 7.81 1.48 -13.32
CA SER A 150 6.91 0.60 -14.07
C SER A 150 5.64 1.32 -14.53
N HIS A 151 4.94 0.73 -15.47
CA HIS A 151 3.61 1.20 -15.90
C HIS A 151 2.54 1.04 -14.82
N MET A 152 2.80 0.25 -13.76
CA MET A 152 1.84 -0.12 -12.70
C MET A 152 1.99 0.69 -11.42
N GLU A 153 2.81 1.76 -11.41
CA GLU A 153 3.13 2.47 -10.17
C GLU A 153 1.92 3.13 -9.53
N HIS A 154 1.84 3.01 -8.21
CA HIS A 154 1.00 3.87 -7.40
C HIS A 154 1.50 5.32 -7.46
N HIS A 155 0.60 6.30 -7.37
CA HIS A 155 0.99 7.73 -7.38
C HIS A 155 2.09 8.06 -6.37
N SER A 156 2.15 7.37 -5.22
CA SER A 156 3.20 7.59 -4.20
C SER A 156 4.60 7.21 -4.64
N ASN A 157 4.73 6.30 -5.63
CA ASN A 157 6.02 5.92 -6.22
C ASN A 157 6.19 6.45 -7.66
N LEU A 158 5.33 7.33 -8.11
CA LEU A 158 5.43 7.98 -9.42
C LEU A 158 5.60 9.50 -9.27
N LEU A 159 4.64 10.17 -8.62
CA LEU A 159 4.62 11.63 -8.54
C LEU A 159 5.86 12.24 -7.88
N PRO A 160 6.42 11.69 -6.77
CA PRO A 160 7.63 12.25 -6.19
C PRO A 160 8.80 12.28 -7.17
N TRP A 161 8.95 11.25 -8.01
CA TRP A 161 9.98 11.18 -9.04
C TRP A 161 9.73 12.19 -10.16
N GLN A 162 8.49 12.36 -10.62
CA GLN A 162 8.11 13.37 -11.61
C GLN A 162 8.34 14.79 -11.10
N GLU A 163 8.22 14.99 -9.78
CA GLU A 163 8.50 16.27 -9.13
C GLU A 163 9.98 16.45 -8.74
N SER A 164 10.85 15.48 -9.01
CA SER A 164 12.31 15.62 -8.88
C SER A 164 12.89 16.45 -10.04
N PHE A 165 14.20 16.69 -10.04
CA PHE A 165 14.86 17.29 -11.20
C PHE A 165 15.36 16.26 -12.22
N GLY A 166 15.07 14.97 -12.02
CA GLY A 166 15.41 13.89 -12.94
C GLY A 166 14.38 13.69 -14.05
N ASP A 167 14.79 12.96 -15.07
CA ASP A 167 13.90 12.52 -16.16
C ASP A 167 13.24 11.19 -15.80
N VAL A 168 11.91 11.12 -15.81
CA VAL A 168 11.17 9.88 -15.51
C VAL A 168 10.84 9.15 -16.81
N VAL A 169 11.20 7.87 -16.86
CA VAL A 169 10.96 6.99 -17.99
C VAL A 169 10.13 5.80 -17.55
N THR A 170 8.95 5.64 -18.13
CA THR A 170 8.07 4.51 -17.82
C THR A 170 8.49 3.28 -18.62
N VAL A 171 8.74 2.17 -17.94
CA VAL A 171 8.94 0.85 -18.54
C VAL A 171 7.56 0.26 -18.85
N PRO A 172 7.26 -0.07 -20.11
CA PRO A 172 5.95 -0.57 -20.51
C PRO A 172 5.69 -1.98 -19.97
N SER A 173 4.44 -2.44 -20.13
CA SER A 173 4.08 -3.84 -19.90
C SER A 173 4.62 -4.75 -21.00
N GLY A 174 5.03 -5.94 -20.60
CA GLY A 174 5.22 -7.06 -21.49
C GLY A 174 3.89 -7.68 -21.96
N PRO A 175 3.94 -8.72 -22.80
CA PRO A 175 2.74 -9.37 -23.36
C PRO A 175 1.81 -9.99 -22.31
N GLY A 176 2.34 -10.33 -21.12
CA GLY A 176 1.59 -10.92 -20.01
C GLY A 176 1.04 -9.90 -19.00
N GLY A 177 1.26 -8.60 -19.22
CA GLY A 177 0.84 -7.54 -18.30
C GLY A 177 1.86 -7.19 -17.20
N GLU A 178 2.93 -8.00 -17.04
CA GLU A 178 4.07 -7.69 -16.15
C GLU A 178 5.02 -6.65 -16.75
N VAL A 179 5.97 -6.17 -15.95
CA VAL A 179 6.99 -5.22 -16.42
C VAL A 179 7.90 -5.88 -17.45
N ASP A 180 8.11 -5.22 -18.59
CA ASP A 180 8.94 -5.74 -19.69
C ASP A 180 10.43 -5.60 -19.40
N LEU A 181 11.09 -6.70 -19.02
CA LEU A 181 12.52 -6.75 -18.73
C LEU A 181 13.38 -6.46 -19.97
N GLN A 182 12.99 -6.93 -21.15
CA GLN A 182 13.75 -6.67 -22.38
C GLN A 182 13.72 -5.17 -22.69
N ARG A 183 12.54 -4.55 -22.56
CA ARG A 183 12.38 -3.12 -22.82
C ARG A 183 13.15 -2.27 -21.82
N LEU A 184 13.21 -2.68 -20.53
CA LEU A 184 14.10 -2.00 -19.58
C LEU A 184 15.56 -2.08 -20.03
N GLY A 185 16.04 -3.24 -20.48
CA GLY A 185 17.41 -3.39 -21.00
C GLY A 185 17.70 -2.47 -22.18
N GLU A 186 16.77 -2.34 -23.13
CA GLU A 186 16.89 -1.41 -24.26
C GLU A 186 16.93 0.05 -23.80
N LEU A 187 16.08 0.44 -22.86
CA LEU A 187 16.05 1.78 -22.28
C LEU A 187 17.36 2.09 -21.54
N LEU A 188 17.87 1.15 -20.74
CA LEU A 188 19.15 1.30 -20.03
C LEU A 188 20.31 1.51 -21.00
N GLN A 189 20.29 0.86 -22.18
CA GLN A 189 21.27 1.08 -23.22
C GLN A 189 21.17 2.50 -23.83
N VAL A 190 19.96 3.02 -24.03
CA VAL A 190 19.73 4.39 -24.51
C VAL A 190 20.30 5.42 -23.51
N TYR A 191 20.08 5.19 -22.22
CA TYR A 191 20.49 6.10 -21.15
C TYR A 191 21.84 5.72 -20.52
N ARG A 192 22.66 4.88 -21.18
CA ARG A 192 23.93 4.38 -20.60
C ARG A 192 24.89 5.45 -20.12
N ASN A 193 24.91 6.61 -20.77
CA ASN A 193 25.80 7.73 -20.45
C ASN A 193 25.31 8.57 -19.24
N ARG A 194 24.11 8.38 -18.75
CA ARG A 194 23.63 9.06 -17.53
C ARG A 194 24.42 8.54 -16.33
N ARG A 195 24.93 9.47 -15.50
CA ARG A 195 25.69 9.12 -14.28
C ARG A 195 24.82 8.47 -13.22
N PHE A 196 23.60 8.97 -13.08
CA PHE A 196 22.66 8.48 -12.07
C PHE A 196 21.47 7.81 -12.75
N LYS A 197 21.36 6.49 -12.56
CA LYS A 197 20.26 5.67 -13.04
C LYS A 197 19.56 5.07 -11.85
N ILE A 198 18.27 5.33 -11.71
CA ILE A 198 17.43 4.87 -10.60
C ILE A 198 16.31 4.04 -11.18
N GLY A 199 16.13 2.82 -10.71
CA GLY A 199 14.92 2.04 -10.91
C GLY A 199 14.06 2.17 -9.65
N SER A 200 12.80 2.58 -9.76
CA SER A 200 11.86 2.59 -8.64
C SER A 200 10.59 1.88 -9.04
N PHE A 201 10.44 0.65 -8.57
CA PHE A 201 9.42 -0.29 -9.05
C PHE A 201 8.51 -0.75 -7.93
N THR A 202 7.21 -0.89 -8.22
CA THR A 202 6.31 -1.58 -7.29
C THR A 202 6.59 -3.08 -7.26
N ALA A 203 6.54 -3.71 -6.09
CA ALA A 203 6.66 -5.16 -5.97
C ALA A 203 5.41 -5.89 -6.49
N CYS A 204 4.25 -5.25 -6.37
CA CYS A 204 3.02 -5.70 -7.04
C CYS A 204 2.07 -4.52 -7.27
N SER A 205 1.23 -4.63 -8.29
CA SER A 205 0.19 -3.64 -8.57
C SER A 205 -0.87 -3.60 -7.47
N ASN A 206 -1.15 -2.41 -6.95
CA ASN A 206 -2.27 -2.18 -6.02
C ASN A 206 -3.66 -2.25 -6.69
N VAL A 207 -3.70 -2.42 -8.01
CA VAL A 207 -4.92 -2.54 -8.81
C VAL A 207 -5.20 -3.99 -9.18
N THR A 208 -4.23 -4.65 -9.78
CA THR A 208 -4.40 -6.00 -10.34
C THR A 208 -3.75 -7.09 -9.47
N GLY A 209 -2.89 -6.73 -8.53
CA GLY A 209 -2.12 -7.67 -7.73
C GLY A 209 -0.98 -8.36 -8.50
N ILE A 210 -0.78 -8.03 -9.78
CA ILE A 210 0.29 -8.62 -10.60
C ILE A 210 1.64 -8.32 -9.96
N GLU A 211 2.44 -9.37 -9.77
CA GLU A 211 3.77 -9.29 -9.19
C GLU A 211 4.79 -8.76 -10.21
N THR A 212 5.75 -8.00 -9.70
CA THR A 212 6.88 -7.50 -10.49
C THR A 212 8.12 -8.36 -10.23
N PRO A 213 8.91 -8.73 -11.25
CA PRO A 213 10.15 -9.47 -11.09
C PRO A 213 11.30 -8.55 -10.61
N TYR A 214 11.12 -7.92 -9.43
CA TYR A 214 11.96 -6.82 -8.95
C TYR A 214 13.44 -7.18 -8.74
N HIS A 215 13.79 -8.42 -8.40
CA HIS A 215 15.18 -8.85 -8.32
C HIS A 215 15.84 -8.95 -9.70
N GLN A 216 15.10 -9.34 -10.73
CA GLN A 216 15.60 -9.32 -12.11
C GLN A 216 15.74 -7.89 -12.63
N LEU A 217 14.82 -6.99 -12.25
CA LEU A 217 14.93 -5.56 -12.54
C LEU A 217 16.16 -4.96 -11.85
N ALA A 218 16.42 -5.33 -10.57
CA ALA A 218 17.61 -4.92 -9.83
C ALA A 218 18.89 -5.38 -10.54
N THR A 219 18.93 -6.64 -10.99
CA THR A 219 20.07 -7.17 -11.76
C THR A 219 20.34 -6.33 -12.99
N LEU A 220 19.33 -6.00 -13.79
CA LEU A 220 19.49 -5.15 -14.96
C LEU A 220 19.99 -3.75 -14.57
N MET A 221 19.40 -3.11 -13.57
CA MET A 221 19.82 -1.79 -13.10
C MET A 221 21.30 -1.79 -12.71
N HIS A 222 21.75 -2.78 -11.90
CA HIS A 222 23.13 -2.88 -11.44
C HIS A 222 24.13 -3.17 -12.57
N GLN A 223 23.75 -3.97 -13.57
CA GLN A 223 24.58 -4.23 -14.76
C GLN A 223 24.91 -2.94 -15.53
N TYR A 224 24.07 -1.92 -15.43
CA TYR A 224 24.27 -0.61 -16.04
C TYR A 224 24.73 0.46 -15.06
N GLY A 225 25.17 0.07 -13.85
CA GLY A 225 25.65 0.99 -12.81
C GLY A 225 24.58 1.88 -12.21
N GLY A 226 23.32 1.43 -12.22
CA GLY A 226 22.19 2.06 -11.56
C GLY A 226 21.92 1.47 -10.18
N VAL A 227 20.89 1.99 -9.50
CA VAL A 227 20.36 1.50 -8.23
C VAL A 227 18.89 1.08 -8.38
N CYS A 228 18.43 0.18 -7.51
CA CYS A 228 17.07 -0.36 -7.57
C CYS A 228 16.34 -0.17 -6.26
N PHE A 229 15.20 0.53 -6.32
CA PHE A 229 14.28 0.75 -5.20
C PHE A 229 12.99 -0.01 -5.43
N VAL A 230 12.39 -0.54 -4.36
CA VAL A 230 11.16 -1.32 -4.48
C VAL A 230 10.09 -0.87 -3.48
N ASP A 231 8.91 -0.54 -4.02
CA ASP A 231 7.71 -0.24 -3.24
C ASP A 231 6.94 -1.52 -2.93
N PHE A 232 7.01 -1.96 -1.68
CA PHE A 232 6.29 -3.11 -1.15
C PHE A 232 4.95 -2.76 -0.52
N ALA A 233 4.43 -1.56 -0.66
CA ALA A 233 3.24 -1.12 0.06
C ALA A 233 2.03 -2.06 -0.07
N ALA A 234 1.83 -2.67 -1.24
CA ALA A 234 0.69 -3.54 -1.48
C ALA A 234 0.96 -5.01 -1.09
N SER A 235 2.21 -5.45 -1.12
CA SER A 235 2.59 -6.86 -0.94
C SER A 235 3.29 -7.18 0.38
N ALA A 236 3.91 -6.20 1.06
CA ALA A 236 4.61 -6.41 2.32
C ALA A 236 3.79 -7.16 3.41
N PRO A 237 2.47 -6.99 3.53
CA PRO A 237 1.68 -7.76 4.47
C PRO A 237 1.68 -9.28 4.21
N TYR A 238 1.96 -9.72 2.98
CA TYR A 238 1.73 -11.09 2.54
C TYR A 238 3.00 -11.82 2.15
N GLN A 239 3.91 -11.19 1.39
CA GLN A 239 5.11 -11.82 0.87
C GLN A 239 6.34 -11.59 1.76
N GLU A 240 7.33 -12.44 1.61
CA GLU A 240 8.68 -12.27 2.17
C GLU A 240 9.41 -11.16 1.40
N ILE A 241 10.20 -10.38 2.14
CA ILE A 241 11.06 -9.32 1.58
C ILE A 241 12.50 -9.72 1.87
N ASN A 242 13.33 -9.72 0.82
CA ASN A 242 14.75 -10.00 0.94
C ASN A 242 15.56 -8.90 0.22
N MET A 243 16.14 -7.98 1.01
CA MET A 243 16.96 -6.90 0.45
C MET A 243 18.30 -7.40 -0.09
N HIS A 244 18.87 -8.45 0.50
CA HIS A 244 20.18 -8.98 0.15
C HIS A 244 20.12 -10.48 -0.16
N PRO A 245 19.60 -10.87 -1.32
CA PRO A 245 19.65 -12.26 -1.76
C PRO A 245 21.10 -12.72 -2.03
N ALA A 246 21.30 -14.03 -2.23
CA ALA A 246 22.62 -14.59 -2.44
C ALA A 246 23.32 -14.09 -3.70
N ALA A 247 22.57 -13.71 -4.74
CA ALA A 247 23.11 -13.12 -5.97
C ALA A 247 23.33 -11.60 -5.77
N PRO A 248 24.59 -11.09 -5.80
CA PRO A 248 24.88 -9.70 -5.42
C PRO A 248 24.17 -8.64 -6.27
N LEU A 249 23.91 -8.93 -7.54
CA LEU A 249 23.22 -8.00 -8.45
C LEU A 249 21.71 -7.95 -8.22
N GLU A 250 21.15 -8.86 -7.44
CA GLU A 250 19.74 -8.89 -7.08
C GLU A 250 19.41 -8.06 -5.83
N LYS A 251 20.42 -7.44 -5.18
CA LYS A 251 20.21 -6.61 -4.00
C LYS A 251 19.23 -5.47 -4.29
N LEU A 252 18.52 -5.02 -3.26
CA LEU A 252 17.65 -3.85 -3.31
C LEU A 252 18.33 -2.72 -2.54
N ASP A 253 18.58 -1.59 -3.22
CA ASP A 253 19.30 -0.45 -2.63
C ASP A 253 18.40 0.37 -1.70
N ALA A 254 17.08 0.33 -1.93
CA ALA A 254 16.09 0.83 -0.98
C ALA A 254 14.77 0.07 -1.11
N ILE A 255 14.04 -0.01 0.01
CA ILE A 255 12.68 -0.51 0.05
C ILE A 255 11.78 0.43 0.86
N PHE A 256 10.51 0.49 0.46
CA PHE A 256 9.50 1.24 1.18
C PHE A 256 8.27 0.38 1.40
N PHE A 257 7.64 0.51 2.56
CA PHE A 257 6.34 -0.11 2.79
C PHE A 257 5.51 0.64 3.84
N SER A 258 4.24 0.32 3.86
CA SER A 258 3.24 0.97 4.72
C SER A 258 2.70 -0.03 5.73
N PRO A 259 3.24 -0.09 6.95
CA PRO A 259 2.80 -1.06 7.95
C PRO A 259 1.33 -0.93 8.34
N HIS A 260 0.69 0.22 8.12
CA HIS A 260 -0.75 0.38 8.36
C HIS A 260 -1.63 -0.58 7.52
N LYS A 261 -1.06 -1.24 6.50
CA LYS A 261 -1.74 -2.26 5.69
C LYS A 261 -1.64 -3.67 6.27
N PHE A 262 -0.76 -3.89 7.24
CA PHE A 262 -0.68 -5.15 7.97
C PHE A 262 -1.87 -5.30 8.92
N LEU A 263 -2.21 -6.54 9.25
CA LEU A 263 -3.09 -6.80 10.39
C LEU A 263 -2.44 -6.27 11.69
N GLY A 264 -3.16 -5.48 12.46
CA GLY A 264 -2.66 -4.76 13.64
C GLY A 264 -1.96 -3.44 13.32
N GLY A 265 -1.78 -3.10 12.04
CA GLY A 265 -0.94 -1.98 11.60
C GLY A 265 -1.54 -0.57 11.55
N PRO A 266 -2.86 -0.35 11.54
CA PRO A 266 -3.40 1.02 11.57
C PRO A 266 -2.79 1.87 12.69
N GLY A 267 -2.42 3.12 12.38
CA GLY A 267 -1.73 4.02 13.29
C GLY A 267 -0.20 4.01 13.19
N THR A 268 0.40 3.19 12.31
CA THR A 268 1.85 3.20 12.05
C THR A 268 2.25 4.23 11.01
N GLY A 269 3.52 4.67 11.07
CA GLY A 269 4.17 5.43 9.99
C GLY A 269 4.60 4.53 8.82
N GLY A 270 5.18 5.15 7.78
CA GLY A 270 5.88 4.44 6.72
C GLY A 270 7.24 3.93 7.17
N VAL A 271 7.75 2.94 6.49
CA VAL A 271 9.11 2.40 6.71
C VAL A 271 9.92 2.59 5.44
N LEU A 272 11.11 3.12 5.61
CA LEU A 272 12.16 3.25 4.60
C LEU A 272 13.39 2.50 5.10
N LEU A 273 13.91 1.55 4.31
CA LEU A 273 15.26 1.04 4.46
C LEU A 273 16.04 1.37 3.20
N PHE A 274 17.30 1.78 3.35
CA PHE A 274 18.14 2.14 2.21
C PHE A 274 19.63 2.00 2.51
N ASP A 275 20.41 1.67 1.50
CA ASP A 275 21.87 1.67 1.57
C ASP A 275 22.37 3.08 1.90
N THR A 276 23.14 3.24 2.99
CA THR A 276 23.63 4.55 3.43
C THR A 276 24.53 5.25 2.41
N ALA A 277 25.09 4.54 1.44
CA ALA A 277 25.79 5.12 0.30
C ALA A 277 24.93 6.06 -0.56
N LEU A 278 23.59 5.95 -0.48
CA LEU A 278 22.65 6.86 -1.15
C LEU A 278 22.55 8.23 -0.45
N SER A 279 23.00 8.34 0.81
CA SER A 279 23.00 9.61 1.56
C SER A 279 24.19 10.48 1.11
N THR A 280 23.92 11.44 0.24
CA THR A 280 24.95 12.32 -0.33
C THR A 280 25.26 13.54 0.53
N SER A 281 24.40 13.89 1.46
CA SER A 281 24.51 15.06 2.32
C SER A 281 25.02 14.71 3.72
N ARG A 282 25.85 15.60 4.29
CA ARG A 282 26.19 15.58 5.72
C ARG A 282 25.15 16.28 6.60
N LEU A 283 24.24 17.03 5.98
CA LEU A 283 23.14 17.67 6.66
C LEU A 283 21.94 16.72 6.66
N PRO A 284 21.25 16.54 7.77
CA PRO A 284 20.01 15.78 7.78
C PRO A 284 18.93 16.48 6.96
N ASP A 285 17.99 15.69 6.44
CA ASP A 285 16.79 16.20 5.75
C ASP A 285 15.93 17.07 6.70
N GLU A 286 15.81 16.64 7.95
CA GLU A 286 15.05 17.33 8.99
C GLU A 286 15.95 17.67 10.20
N PRO A 287 16.71 18.78 10.16
CA PRO A 287 17.58 19.18 11.27
C PRO A 287 16.77 19.47 12.54
N GLY A 288 17.17 18.86 13.67
CA GLY A 288 16.46 19.06 14.94
C GLY A 288 17.21 18.48 16.13
N GLY A 289 16.54 18.39 17.26
CA GLY A 289 17.05 17.70 18.45
C GLY A 289 17.33 16.23 18.12
N GLY A 290 18.40 15.67 18.68
CA GLY A 290 18.84 14.31 18.42
C GLY A 290 19.71 14.12 17.17
N THR A 291 19.78 15.09 16.25
CA THR A 291 20.58 15.00 15.01
C THR A 291 22.02 15.51 15.14
N VAL A 292 22.35 16.16 16.26
CA VAL A 292 23.62 16.84 16.51
C VAL A 292 24.35 16.27 17.71
N VAL A 293 25.70 16.24 17.62
CA VAL A 293 26.57 15.94 18.77
C VAL A 293 26.60 17.13 19.72
N TRP A 294 26.67 18.36 19.18
CA TRP A 294 26.62 19.60 19.96
C TRP A 294 26.24 20.79 19.07
N VAL A 295 25.72 21.84 19.72
CA VAL A 295 25.53 23.18 19.17
C VAL A 295 25.97 24.22 20.19
N ASN A 296 26.36 25.39 19.71
CA ASN A 296 26.71 26.50 20.58
C ASN A 296 26.00 27.83 20.18
N ARG A 297 26.05 28.83 21.08
CA ARG A 297 25.36 30.13 20.87
C ARG A 297 25.96 30.98 19.73
N TRP A 298 27.11 30.63 19.23
CA TRP A 298 27.81 31.36 18.16
C TRP A 298 27.65 30.74 16.78
N GLY A 299 26.71 29.82 16.61
CA GLY A 299 26.37 29.19 15.33
C GLY A 299 27.20 27.93 15.00
N GLY A 300 28.15 27.53 15.87
CA GLY A 300 28.90 26.29 15.71
C GLY A 300 27.99 25.08 15.98
N ARG A 301 28.07 24.08 15.12
CA ARG A 301 27.31 22.81 15.26
C ARG A 301 28.08 21.66 14.62
N ARG A 302 27.85 20.45 15.15
CA ARG A 302 28.34 19.21 14.54
C ARG A 302 27.19 18.20 14.54
N TYR A 303 26.82 17.74 13.35
CA TYR A 303 25.86 16.66 13.16
C TYR A 303 26.48 15.31 13.49
N ILE A 304 25.61 14.32 13.79
CA ILE A 304 26.00 12.93 14.03
C ILE A 304 26.42 12.31 12.70
N ASP A 305 27.49 11.51 12.73
CA ASP A 305 28.03 10.88 11.50
C ASP A 305 27.17 9.70 11.05
N ASP A 306 26.56 8.95 11.98
CA ASP A 306 25.65 7.86 11.68
C ASP A 306 24.38 8.39 10.96
N VAL A 307 24.14 7.87 9.76
CA VAL A 307 23.03 8.33 8.89
C VAL A 307 21.68 8.05 9.53
N GLU A 308 21.48 6.88 10.12
CA GLU A 308 20.21 6.46 10.71
C GLU A 308 19.83 7.36 11.89
N VAL A 309 20.79 7.63 12.79
CA VAL A 309 20.59 8.49 13.94
C VAL A 309 20.43 9.95 13.50
N ARG A 310 21.23 10.41 12.54
CA ARG A 310 21.17 11.78 12.03
C ARG A 310 19.84 12.10 11.35
N GLU A 311 19.21 11.13 10.69
CA GLU A 311 17.94 11.30 9.98
C GLU A 311 16.70 11.07 10.87
N ASP A 312 16.88 10.67 12.13
CA ASP A 312 15.82 10.41 13.11
C ASP A 312 15.65 11.62 14.08
N GLY A 313 15.47 12.81 13.51
CA GLY A 313 15.37 14.06 14.26
C GLY A 313 14.06 14.21 15.02
N GLY A 314 14.15 14.78 16.24
CA GLY A 314 13.03 15.00 17.14
C GLY A 314 12.71 13.79 18.00
N THR A 315 11.52 13.77 18.62
CA THR A 315 11.03 12.58 19.32
C THR A 315 10.42 11.64 18.32
N PRO A 316 11.00 10.44 18.10
CA PRO A 316 10.49 9.50 17.10
C PRO A 316 9.13 8.96 17.52
N GLY A 317 8.38 8.48 16.54
CA GLY A 317 7.13 7.75 16.77
C GLY A 317 7.36 6.35 17.35
N PHE A 318 7.98 6.26 18.53
CA PHE A 318 8.45 4.99 19.10
C PHE A 318 7.32 3.97 19.33
N LEU A 319 6.13 4.38 19.74
CA LEU A 319 4.97 3.47 19.83
C LEU A 319 4.53 2.98 18.45
N GLN A 320 4.66 3.80 17.42
CA GLN A 320 4.38 3.41 16.02
C GLN A 320 5.41 2.39 15.52
N ALA A 321 6.68 2.56 15.88
CA ALA A 321 7.76 1.60 15.58
C ALA A 321 7.54 0.27 16.28
N ILE A 322 7.21 0.29 17.58
CA ILE A 322 6.87 -0.90 18.36
C ILE A 322 5.66 -1.62 17.75
N ARG A 323 4.59 -0.89 17.38
CA ARG A 323 3.43 -1.46 16.68
C ARG A 323 3.85 -2.13 15.36
N THR A 324 4.71 -1.49 14.59
CA THR A 324 5.23 -2.05 13.33
C THR A 324 5.95 -3.39 13.58
N ALA A 325 6.82 -3.44 14.57
CA ALA A 325 7.53 -4.67 14.94
C ALA A 325 6.55 -5.78 15.40
N LEU A 326 5.52 -5.43 16.17
CA LEU A 326 4.49 -6.37 16.59
C LEU A 326 3.68 -6.92 15.39
N CYS A 327 3.40 -6.07 14.38
CA CYS A 327 2.76 -6.51 13.13
C CYS A 327 3.64 -7.46 12.32
N VAL A 328 4.94 -7.20 12.27
CA VAL A 328 5.94 -8.10 11.65
C VAL A 328 5.93 -9.45 12.36
N LYS A 329 6.01 -9.47 13.70
CA LYS A 329 5.92 -10.71 14.48
C LYS A 329 4.61 -11.46 14.28
N LEU A 330 3.49 -10.74 14.20
CA LEU A 330 2.18 -11.33 13.89
C LEU A 330 2.19 -11.97 12.49
N LYS A 331 2.74 -11.30 11.48
CA LYS A 331 2.90 -11.84 10.13
C LYS A 331 3.73 -13.11 10.13
N GLU A 332 4.87 -13.14 10.86
CA GLU A 332 5.71 -14.34 11.00
C GLU A 332 4.92 -15.50 11.63
N GLN A 333 4.13 -15.23 12.67
CA GLN A 333 3.26 -16.24 13.29
C GLN A 333 2.19 -16.76 12.32
N MET A 334 1.54 -15.86 11.57
CA MET A 334 0.56 -16.24 10.56
C MET A 334 1.17 -17.05 9.42
N ASN A 335 2.42 -16.75 9.03
CA ASN A 335 3.10 -17.45 7.96
C ASN A 335 3.57 -18.86 8.34
N GLY A 336 3.76 -19.11 9.64
CA GLY A 336 4.24 -20.41 10.13
C GLY A 336 5.58 -20.82 9.48
N THR A 337 5.78 -22.11 9.33
CA THR A 337 6.99 -22.67 8.69
C THR A 337 6.84 -22.95 7.20
N GLY A 338 5.66 -22.71 6.62
CA GLY A 338 5.28 -23.21 5.29
C GLY A 338 4.74 -22.15 4.32
N GLN A 339 5.04 -20.87 4.48
CA GLN A 339 4.52 -19.80 3.63
C GLN A 339 2.97 -19.76 3.55
N TYR A 340 2.33 -20.03 4.68
CA TYR A 340 0.87 -20.20 4.75
C TYR A 340 0.09 -18.95 4.27
N MET A 341 0.67 -17.76 4.49
CA MET A 341 0.05 -16.49 4.06
C MET A 341 -0.20 -16.49 2.55
N ILE A 342 0.84 -16.71 1.76
CA ILE A 342 0.74 -16.62 0.29
C ILE A 342 -0.07 -17.78 -0.29
N ILE A 343 0.07 -18.99 0.27
CA ILE A 343 -0.69 -20.16 -0.17
C ILE A 343 -2.19 -19.92 0.03
N ARG A 344 -2.58 -19.42 1.21
CA ARG A 344 -3.99 -19.13 1.51
C ARG A 344 -4.52 -17.97 0.69
N GLU A 345 -3.75 -16.92 0.51
CA GLU A 345 -4.12 -15.77 -0.33
C GLU A 345 -4.39 -16.22 -1.77
N GLN A 346 -3.52 -17.04 -2.35
CA GLN A 346 -3.68 -17.58 -3.70
C GLN A 346 -4.90 -18.51 -3.82
N GLU A 347 -5.20 -19.31 -2.79
CA GLU A 347 -6.42 -20.14 -2.76
C GLU A 347 -7.68 -19.26 -2.86
N LEU A 348 -7.77 -18.23 -2.01
CA LEU A 348 -8.90 -17.31 -1.99
C LEU A 348 -9.00 -16.49 -3.29
N CYS A 349 -7.85 -16.02 -3.80
CA CYS A 349 -7.77 -15.24 -5.04
C CYS A 349 -8.26 -16.04 -6.25
N ARG A 350 -7.80 -17.28 -6.39
CA ARG A 350 -8.26 -18.16 -7.49
C ARG A 350 -9.77 -18.39 -7.43
N ARG A 351 -10.33 -18.61 -6.24
CA ARG A 351 -11.78 -18.79 -6.04
C ARG A 351 -12.55 -17.53 -6.47
N LEU A 352 -12.10 -16.35 -6.03
CA LEU A 352 -12.72 -15.07 -6.39
C LEU A 352 -12.66 -14.82 -7.91
N LEU A 353 -11.49 -14.96 -8.52
CA LEU A 353 -11.32 -14.78 -9.96
C LEU A 353 -12.24 -15.70 -10.76
N SER A 354 -12.22 -17.01 -10.46
CA SER A 354 -13.04 -17.99 -11.18
C SER A 354 -14.54 -17.71 -11.04
N GLY A 355 -14.97 -17.21 -9.86
CA GLY A 355 -16.38 -16.85 -9.65
C GLY A 355 -16.78 -15.59 -10.42
N LEU A 356 -15.95 -14.54 -10.40
CA LEU A 356 -16.24 -13.28 -11.09
C LEU A 356 -16.27 -13.47 -12.62
N GLU A 357 -15.40 -14.31 -13.17
CA GLU A 357 -15.35 -14.62 -14.61
C GLU A 357 -16.61 -15.30 -15.14
N GLN A 358 -17.39 -15.95 -14.28
CA GLN A 358 -18.66 -16.59 -14.67
C GLN A 358 -19.83 -15.60 -14.67
N ILE A 359 -19.65 -14.36 -14.17
CA ILE A 359 -20.73 -13.38 -14.09
C ILE A 359 -20.83 -12.63 -15.42
N PRO A 360 -21.97 -12.73 -16.16
CA PRO A 360 -22.16 -11.99 -17.39
C PRO A 360 -22.02 -10.48 -17.18
N GLY A 361 -21.22 -9.81 -18.02
CA GLY A 361 -20.99 -8.39 -17.92
C GLY A 361 -19.98 -7.95 -16.85
N CYS A 362 -19.38 -8.88 -16.11
CA CYS A 362 -18.24 -8.64 -15.26
C CYS A 362 -16.94 -8.85 -16.04
N SER A 363 -16.06 -7.87 -16.06
CA SER A 363 -14.75 -7.95 -16.73
C SER A 363 -13.64 -7.70 -15.71
N VAL A 364 -12.89 -8.75 -15.38
CA VAL A 364 -11.74 -8.66 -14.45
C VAL A 364 -10.57 -8.02 -15.19
N LEU A 365 -9.97 -6.99 -14.59
CA LEU A 365 -8.80 -6.33 -15.16
C LEU A 365 -7.58 -7.28 -15.10
N GLU A 366 -6.90 -7.44 -16.25
CA GLU A 366 -5.82 -8.42 -16.42
C GLU A 366 -6.22 -9.83 -15.95
N GLY A 367 -7.45 -10.26 -16.23
CA GLY A 367 -8.04 -11.50 -15.73
C GLY A 367 -7.31 -12.77 -16.16
N THR A 368 -6.57 -12.75 -17.27
CA THR A 368 -5.78 -13.88 -17.77
C THR A 368 -4.52 -14.14 -16.96
N HIS A 369 -3.97 -13.10 -16.30
CA HIS A 369 -2.78 -13.21 -15.48
C HIS A 369 -3.11 -13.81 -14.10
N ARG A 370 -2.61 -15.02 -13.82
CA ARG A 370 -2.97 -15.79 -12.62
C ARG A 370 -1.97 -15.66 -11.47
N LYS A 371 -0.72 -15.26 -11.75
CA LYS A 371 0.29 -15.03 -10.72
C LYS A 371 0.11 -13.61 -10.14
N ARG A 372 -0.72 -13.50 -9.12
CA ARG A 372 -1.04 -12.23 -8.46
C ARG A 372 -1.36 -12.41 -7.00
N HIS A 373 -1.22 -11.34 -6.24
CA HIS A 373 -1.75 -11.20 -4.89
C HIS A 373 -3.29 -11.15 -4.90
N GLY A 374 -3.88 -11.28 -3.72
CA GLY A 374 -5.34 -11.24 -3.51
C GLY A 374 -5.99 -9.89 -3.76
N ILE A 375 -5.60 -9.19 -4.83
CA ILE A 375 -6.11 -7.89 -5.26
C ILE A 375 -6.79 -8.08 -6.61
N VAL A 376 -8.11 -7.91 -6.65
CA VAL A 376 -8.92 -8.14 -7.83
C VAL A 376 -9.75 -6.91 -8.14
N SER A 377 -9.47 -6.30 -9.29
CA SER A 377 -10.24 -5.18 -9.82
C SER A 377 -11.05 -5.62 -11.04
N PHE A 378 -12.27 -5.14 -11.14
CA PHE A 378 -13.17 -5.47 -12.24
C PHE A 378 -14.11 -4.32 -12.57
N THR A 379 -14.62 -4.32 -13.79
CA THR A 379 -15.71 -3.45 -14.25
C THR A 379 -16.98 -4.25 -14.43
N LEU A 380 -18.13 -3.60 -14.29
CA LEU A 380 -19.45 -4.16 -14.58
C LEU A 380 -20.06 -3.38 -15.74
N LYS A 381 -20.52 -4.08 -16.76
CA LYS A 381 -21.09 -3.47 -17.95
C LYS A 381 -22.30 -2.59 -17.55
N GLU A 382 -22.29 -1.34 -17.98
CA GLU A 382 -23.37 -0.34 -17.77
C GLU A 382 -23.67 -0.04 -16.27
N ILE A 383 -22.82 -0.48 -15.35
CA ILE A 383 -22.97 -0.20 -13.90
C ILE A 383 -21.82 0.69 -13.46
N HIS A 384 -22.16 1.86 -12.92
CA HIS A 384 -21.17 2.78 -12.36
C HIS A 384 -20.48 2.14 -11.15
N TYR A 385 -19.14 2.18 -11.12
CA TYR A 385 -18.35 1.49 -10.09
C TYR A 385 -18.70 1.93 -8.66
N ASN A 386 -19.01 3.23 -8.42
CA ASN A 386 -19.42 3.70 -7.10
C ASN A 386 -20.83 3.23 -6.72
N LEU A 387 -21.75 3.03 -7.69
CA LEU A 387 -23.04 2.40 -7.42
C LEU A 387 -22.85 0.94 -7.00
N ALA A 388 -21.99 0.20 -7.71
CA ALA A 388 -21.69 -1.19 -7.36
C ALA A 388 -21.08 -1.28 -5.95
N VAL A 389 -20.12 -0.42 -5.59
CA VAL A 389 -19.54 -0.35 -4.24
C VAL A 389 -20.60 -0.01 -3.20
N ARG A 390 -21.51 0.92 -3.51
CA ARG A 390 -22.59 1.29 -2.62
C ARG A 390 -23.56 0.13 -2.36
N LEU A 391 -23.93 -0.59 -3.41
CA LEU A 391 -24.78 -1.78 -3.32
C LEU A 391 -24.11 -2.92 -2.56
N LEU A 392 -22.79 -3.13 -2.76
CA LEU A 392 -22.00 -4.09 -1.97
C LEU A 392 -22.05 -3.77 -0.47
N ASN A 393 -21.89 -2.49 -0.10
CA ASN A 393 -22.02 -2.04 1.29
C ASN A 393 -23.44 -2.25 1.83
N ASP A 394 -24.43 -1.66 1.16
CA ASP A 394 -25.76 -1.47 1.71
C ASP A 394 -26.55 -2.78 1.78
N ARG A 395 -26.44 -3.63 0.76
CA ARG A 395 -27.21 -4.88 0.69
C ARG A 395 -26.46 -6.10 1.24
N PHE A 396 -25.10 -6.05 1.25
CA PHE A 396 -24.29 -7.22 1.56
C PHE A 396 -23.25 -7.00 2.67
N GLY A 397 -23.10 -5.78 3.18
CA GLY A 397 -22.12 -5.45 4.22
C GLY A 397 -20.66 -5.47 3.74
N ILE A 398 -20.41 -5.59 2.44
CA ILE A 398 -19.07 -5.74 1.86
C ILE A 398 -18.42 -4.37 1.71
N GLN A 399 -17.29 -4.17 2.39
CA GLN A 399 -16.51 -2.95 2.34
C GLN A 399 -15.48 -3.07 1.20
N ALA A 400 -15.80 -2.50 0.05
CA ALA A 400 -14.97 -2.49 -1.15
C ALA A 400 -14.55 -1.06 -1.52
N ARG A 401 -13.68 -0.92 -2.50
CA ARG A 401 -13.26 0.38 -3.00
C ARG A 401 -13.61 0.57 -4.48
N GLY A 402 -14.11 1.76 -4.83
CA GLY A 402 -14.34 2.19 -6.21
C GLY A 402 -13.37 3.28 -6.67
N GLY A 403 -13.14 3.38 -7.96
CA GLY A 403 -12.31 4.43 -8.59
C GLY A 403 -11.00 3.92 -9.17
N CYS A 404 -10.09 4.84 -9.51
CA CYS A 404 -8.79 4.52 -10.15
C CYS A 404 -7.70 4.08 -9.15
N SER A 405 -7.97 3.95 -7.86
CA SER A 405 -7.07 3.45 -6.82
C SER A 405 -5.68 4.11 -6.80
N CYS A 406 -5.58 5.41 -7.08
CA CYS A 406 -4.32 6.17 -7.18
C CYS A 406 -3.29 5.56 -8.16
N ALA A 407 -3.75 5.02 -9.29
CA ALA A 407 -2.93 4.44 -10.36
C ALA A 407 -3.42 4.98 -11.73
N GLY A 408 -3.43 6.30 -11.88
CA GLY A 408 -4.00 6.97 -13.06
C GLY A 408 -3.42 6.51 -14.39
N PRO A 409 -2.08 6.53 -14.61
CA PRO A 409 -1.49 6.07 -15.88
C PRO A 409 -1.83 4.61 -16.19
N TYR A 410 -1.72 3.72 -15.19
CA TYR A 410 -2.08 2.31 -15.37
C TYR A 410 -3.58 2.15 -15.63
N GLY A 411 -4.42 2.95 -14.97
CA GLY A 411 -5.86 2.96 -15.24
C GLY A 411 -6.21 3.36 -16.67
N HIS A 412 -5.49 4.31 -17.27
CA HIS A 412 -5.66 4.66 -18.67
C HIS A 412 -5.35 3.48 -19.59
N GLN A 413 -4.28 2.74 -19.31
CA GLN A 413 -3.91 1.54 -20.05
C GLN A 413 -4.97 0.44 -19.89
N LEU A 414 -5.35 0.09 -18.65
CA LEU A 414 -6.31 -0.97 -18.34
C LEU A 414 -7.70 -0.74 -18.96
N LEU A 415 -8.13 0.52 -19.05
CA LEU A 415 -9.43 0.90 -19.61
C LEU A 415 -9.36 1.32 -21.10
N GLY A 416 -8.19 1.20 -21.74
CA GLY A 416 -7.99 1.57 -23.14
C GLY A 416 -8.32 3.02 -23.43
N LEU A 417 -7.97 3.94 -22.52
CA LEU A 417 -8.27 5.37 -22.67
C LEU A 417 -7.22 6.04 -23.54
N ASN A 418 -7.70 6.76 -24.54
CA ASN A 418 -6.85 7.56 -25.41
C ASN A 418 -6.73 9.03 -24.91
N PRO A 419 -5.76 9.82 -25.41
CA PRO A 419 -5.56 11.21 -24.98
C PRO A 419 -6.81 12.10 -25.10
N ALA A 420 -7.63 11.92 -26.15
CA ALA A 420 -8.84 12.72 -26.34
C ALA A 420 -9.89 12.46 -25.23
N LYS A 421 -10.12 11.19 -24.89
CA LYS A 421 -10.97 10.83 -23.75
C LYS A 421 -10.43 11.37 -22.43
N SER A 422 -9.11 11.25 -22.19
CA SER A 422 -8.48 11.80 -20.98
C SER A 422 -8.69 13.31 -20.88
N GLN A 423 -8.53 14.05 -21.98
CA GLN A 423 -8.76 15.48 -22.00
C GLN A 423 -10.23 15.85 -21.73
N ALA A 424 -11.19 15.10 -22.26
CA ALA A 424 -12.60 15.29 -21.98
C ALA A 424 -12.93 15.10 -20.49
N PHE A 425 -12.30 14.11 -19.81
CA PHE A 425 -12.46 13.92 -18.37
C PHE A 425 -11.92 15.12 -17.58
N ILE A 426 -10.75 15.65 -17.94
CA ILE A 426 -10.15 16.82 -17.28
C ILE A 426 -11.08 18.03 -17.41
N GLN A 427 -11.63 18.28 -18.61
CA GLN A 427 -12.55 19.37 -18.85
C GLN A 427 -13.84 19.25 -18.02
N ALA A 428 -14.43 18.06 -17.97
CA ALA A 428 -15.61 17.80 -17.14
C ALA A 428 -15.32 18.03 -15.64
N ILE A 429 -14.20 17.54 -15.14
CA ILE A 429 -13.77 17.74 -13.74
C ILE A 429 -13.59 19.23 -13.43
N HIS A 430 -12.97 20.01 -14.33
CA HIS A 430 -12.83 21.46 -14.17
C HIS A 430 -14.19 22.18 -14.16
N ALA A 431 -15.18 21.66 -14.87
CA ALA A 431 -16.56 22.14 -14.85
C ALA A 431 -17.35 21.67 -13.61
N GLY A 432 -16.73 20.93 -12.68
CA GLY A 432 -17.37 20.39 -11.47
C GLY A 432 -18.15 19.09 -11.70
N ASP A 433 -18.02 18.47 -12.87
CA ASP A 433 -18.68 17.21 -13.21
C ASP A 433 -17.68 16.03 -13.21
N GLN A 434 -17.83 15.11 -12.26
CA GLN A 434 -17.01 13.91 -12.15
C GLN A 434 -17.68 12.67 -12.75
N SER A 435 -18.82 12.79 -13.44
CA SER A 435 -19.59 11.65 -13.97
C SER A 435 -18.81 10.81 -14.98
N LEU A 436 -17.90 11.45 -15.71
CA LEU A 436 -17.04 10.79 -16.70
C LEU A 436 -15.77 10.17 -16.10
N LYS A 437 -15.52 10.35 -14.79
CA LYS A 437 -14.30 9.85 -14.16
C LYS A 437 -14.24 8.32 -14.24
N PRO A 438 -13.21 7.76 -14.89
CA PRO A 438 -13.10 6.32 -15.04
C PRO A 438 -12.79 5.63 -13.70
N GLY A 439 -13.16 4.37 -13.58
CA GLY A 439 -12.88 3.58 -12.39
C GLY A 439 -13.37 2.15 -12.50
N TRP A 440 -13.05 1.39 -11.50
CA TRP A 440 -13.39 -0.02 -11.31
C TRP A 440 -13.80 -0.28 -9.87
N VAL A 441 -14.35 -1.46 -9.60
CA VAL A 441 -14.52 -2.00 -8.24
C VAL A 441 -13.29 -2.82 -7.91
N ARG A 442 -12.70 -2.62 -6.74
CA ARG A 442 -11.58 -3.44 -6.23
C ARG A 442 -12.00 -4.17 -4.97
N LEU A 443 -11.85 -5.49 -4.97
CA LEU A 443 -11.90 -6.35 -3.82
C LEU A 443 -10.47 -6.79 -3.47
N SER A 444 -10.10 -6.70 -2.22
CA SER A 444 -8.81 -7.19 -1.75
C SER A 444 -8.98 -8.15 -0.58
N LEU A 445 -8.26 -9.25 -0.65
CA LEU A 445 -8.37 -10.40 0.22
C LEU A 445 -7.29 -10.39 1.29
N HIS A 446 -7.55 -11.10 2.37
CA HIS A 446 -6.55 -11.40 3.40
C HIS A 446 -6.67 -12.87 3.81
N PRO A 447 -5.58 -13.57 4.15
CA PRO A 447 -5.58 -15.00 4.53
C PRO A 447 -6.54 -15.38 5.65
N ILE A 448 -6.87 -14.46 6.56
CA ILE A 448 -7.86 -14.69 7.62
C ILE A 448 -9.30 -14.83 7.12
N MET A 449 -9.56 -14.47 5.87
CA MET A 449 -10.90 -14.57 5.29
C MET A 449 -11.28 -16.04 5.05
N THR A 450 -12.58 -16.31 5.14
CA THR A 450 -13.12 -17.64 4.90
C THR A 450 -13.50 -17.85 3.44
N GLY A 451 -13.57 -19.10 3.00
CA GLY A 451 -14.11 -19.43 1.68
C GLY A 451 -15.55 -18.96 1.48
N ARG A 452 -16.37 -19.01 2.55
CA ARG A 452 -17.77 -18.52 2.52
C ARG A 452 -17.85 -17.01 2.29
N GLU A 453 -16.91 -16.24 2.79
CA GLU A 453 -16.89 -14.78 2.54
C GLU A 453 -16.55 -14.48 1.07
N VAL A 454 -15.66 -15.25 0.45
CA VAL A 454 -15.37 -15.14 -0.98
C VAL A 454 -16.59 -15.51 -1.81
N GLU A 455 -17.30 -16.58 -1.46
CA GLU A 455 -18.56 -16.97 -2.11
C GLU A 455 -19.64 -15.91 -1.95
N HIS A 456 -19.73 -15.29 -0.77
CA HIS A 456 -20.65 -14.18 -0.53
C HIS A 456 -20.32 -12.95 -1.40
N MET A 457 -19.03 -12.62 -1.62
CA MET A 457 -18.62 -11.56 -2.54
C MET A 457 -19.03 -11.88 -3.99
N ILE A 458 -18.81 -13.11 -4.46
CA ILE A 458 -19.21 -13.54 -5.82
C ILE A 458 -20.73 -13.44 -5.96
N PHE A 459 -21.49 -14.00 -5.01
CA PHE A 459 -22.93 -13.92 -4.99
C PHE A 459 -23.45 -12.47 -5.00
N ALA A 460 -22.83 -11.58 -4.22
CA ALA A 460 -23.20 -10.18 -4.17
C ALA A 460 -23.01 -9.48 -5.53
N VAL A 461 -21.85 -9.68 -6.19
CA VAL A 461 -21.61 -9.12 -7.53
C VAL A 461 -22.61 -9.66 -8.55
N GLN A 462 -22.87 -10.96 -8.55
CA GLN A 462 -23.86 -11.57 -9.43
C GLN A 462 -25.27 -11.00 -9.18
N SER A 463 -25.66 -10.84 -7.92
CA SER A 463 -26.96 -10.29 -7.54
C SER A 463 -27.11 -8.84 -8.00
N ILE A 464 -26.05 -8.02 -7.88
CA ILE A 464 -26.03 -6.64 -8.37
C ILE A 464 -26.28 -6.61 -9.88
N VAL A 465 -25.55 -7.41 -10.64
CA VAL A 465 -25.70 -7.46 -12.11
C VAL A 465 -27.12 -7.88 -12.48
N SER A 466 -27.68 -8.88 -11.80
CA SER A 466 -29.01 -9.42 -12.10
C SER A 466 -30.16 -8.46 -11.75
N ASN A 467 -29.98 -7.58 -10.74
CA ASN A 467 -31.05 -6.74 -10.23
C ASN A 467 -30.79 -5.23 -10.39
N ILE A 468 -29.81 -4.85 -11.17
CA ILE A 468 -29.38 -3.43 -11.25
C ILE A 468 -30.51 -2.50 -11.70
N ALA A 469 -31.37 -2.92 -12.62
CA ALA A 469 -32.47 -2.10 -13.12
C ALA A 469 -33.50 -1.73 -12.02
N GLU A 470 -33.71 -2.61 -11.06
CA GLU A 470 -34.57 -2.36 -9.90
C GLU A 470 -33.82 -1.61 -8.81
N TRP A 471 -32.64 -2.11 -8.42
CA TRP A 471 -31.92 -1.59 -7.25
C TRP A 471 -31.32 -0.21 -7.44
N SER A 472 -31.00 0.19 -8.68
CA SER A 472 -30.52 1.54 -8.97
C SER A 472 -31.55 2.63 -8.71
N GLN A 473 -32.85 2.30 -8.70
CA GLN A 473 -33.94 3.26 -8.47
C GLN A 473 -33.97 3.79 -7.01
N ASP A 474 -33.36 3.03 -6.08
CA ASP A 474 -33.26 3.45 -4.68
C ASP A 474 -32.16 4.52 -4.47
N TYR A 475 -31.40 4.88 -5.52
CA TYR A 475 -30.23 5.75 -5.41
C TYR A 475 -30.31 6.92 -6.38
N HIS A 476 -29.77 8.05 -5.96
CA HIS A 476 -29.51 9.19 -6.85
C HIS A 476 -28.01 9.46 -6.94
N TYR A 477 -27.56 9.90 -8.12
CA TYR A 477 -26.16 10.22 -8.39
C TYR A 477 -25.86 11.69 -8.18
N ASN A 478 -24.77 11.99 -7.48
CA ASN A 478 -24.22 13.33 -7.34
C ASN A 478 -22.93 13.45 -8.17
N ALA A 479 -23.02 14.19 -9.29
CA ALA A 479 -21.92 14.36 -10.22
C ALA A 479 -20.73 15.16 -9.63
N VAL A 480 -21.00 16.08 -8.69
CA VAL A 480 -19.96 16.91 -8.07
C VAL A 480 -19.06 16.08 -7.17
N THR A 481 -19.63 15.16 -6.39
CA THR A 481 -18.89 14.30 -5.44
C THR A 481 -18.58 12.92 -6.00
N ASN A 482 -19.08 12.61 -7.21
CA ASN A 482 -18.98 11.27 -7.81
C ASN A 482 -19.52 10.18 -6.89
N SER A 483 -20.63 10.42 -6.21
CA SER A 483 -21.19 9.51 -5.22
C SER A 483 -22.64 9.14 -5.53
N TRP A 484 -23.03 7.93 -5.13
CA TRP A 484 -24.40 7.44 -5.14
C TRP A 484 -24.96 7.45 -3.73
N ILE A 485 -26.12 8.04 -3.54
CA ILE A 485 -26.75 8.25 -2.23
C ILE A 485 -28.10 7.56 -2.26
N HIS A 486 -28.38 6.70 -1.29
CA HIS A 486 -29.67 6.05 -1.15
C HIS A 486 -30.74 7.07 -0.75
N THR A 487 -31.92 7.03 -1.37
CA THR A 487 -33.02 8.00 -1.16
C THR A 487 -33.54 8.03 0.26
N GLY A 488 -33.46 6.93 1.00
CA GLY A 488 -33.86 6.82 2.40
C GLY A 488 -32.69 6.88 3.40
N GLU A 489 -31.48 7.23 2.96
CA GLU A 489 -30.32 7.24 3.85
C GLU A 489 -30.34 8.47 4.79
N ARG A 490 -30.23 8.20 6.07
CA ARG A 490 -29.70 9.15 7.03
C ARG A 490 -28.22 8.79 7.21
N GLY A 491 -27.34 9.52 6.52
CA GLY A 491 -25.89 9.36 6.75
C GLY A 491 -25.53 9.55 8.21
N ALA A 492 -24.38 9.02 8.63
CA ALA A 492 -23.86 9.29 9.97
C ALA A 492 -23.85 10.80 10.20
N THR A 493 -24.56 11.28 11.20
CA THR A 493 -24.60 12.69 11.52
C THR A 493 -23.27 13.13 12.11
N GLN A 494 -22.94 14.39 11.94
CA GLN A 494 -21.74 14.94 12.57
C GLN A 494 -21.80 14.87 14.10
N GLU A 495 -23.01 14.81 14.64
CA GLU A 495 -23.28 14.65 16.07
C GLU A 495 -22.93 13.25 16.56
N GLU A 496 -23.36 12.20 15.86
CA GLU A 496 -22.97 10.80 16.14
C GLU A 496 -21.43 10.62 16.08
N ILE A 497 -20.77 11.27 15.11
CA ILE A 497 -19.30 11.22 15.06
C ILE A 497 -18.67 11.96 16.23
N ARG A 498 -19.23 13.12 16.65
CA ARG A 498 -18.72 13.86 17.82
C ARG A 498 -18.85 13.05 19.13
N GLU A 499 -19.90 12.27 19.28
CA GLU A 499 -20.09 11.40 20.44
C GLU A 499 -18.97 10.36 20.59
N LEU A 500 -18.33 9.92 19.49
CA LEU A 500 -17.17 9.03 19.54
C LEU A 500 -15.92 9.67 20.15
N PHE A 501 -15.87 10.99 20.30
CA PHE A 501 -14.76 11.73 20.94
C PHE A 501 -15.05 12.08 22.41
N VAL A 502 -16.20 11.71 22.95
CA VAL A 502 -16.52 11.89 24.36
C VAL A 502 -15.86 10.77 25.15
N LEU A 503 -14.99 11.13 26.14
CA LEU A 503 -14.29 10.20 27.02
C LEU A 503 -15.14 9.80 28.21
#